data_947e84c63ae8d38779421648eb10b827
#
_entry.id   947e84c63ae8d38779421648eb10b827
#
_cell.length_a   1.000
_cell.length_b   1.000
_cell.length_c   1.000
_cell.angle_alpha   90.00
_cell.angle_beta   90.00
_cell.angle_gamma   90.00
#
_symmetry.space_group_name_H-M   'P 1'
#
loop_
_entity.id
_entity.type
_entity.pdbx_description
1 polymer ?
#
loop_
_entity_poly.entity_id
_entity_poly.type
_entity_poly.pdbx_seq_one_letter_code
_entity_poly.pdbx_strand_id
1 'polypeptide(L)'
;MRQFFITMAGTIAGIFGFFILLFLIFMFFGLLGALSSVGEKTPDKVLTLDLRTPMIDHSIGESLFGESRKSVVDTVYALNRAKKDKSVKGVFIRAENFGMAPASAEELRLALLDFKTSDKFVIAHAQGFESTSLMSYQAVSAADEIWMQDTTGFAVSGMRSESEFFGGVMEKFDADPEFFQFHEYKNAVNSYTRKDFTEAHREATTSYLTSIYDNAVAQIAEDRSMTVPGLSQVLSAAPHSAETALEAGMVDKLGQLEEAKDYIRKKVGDDKIAFTKISSYGPGTTTGKNTIAFIGGQGAVLPGKSSGGSLFSQGITMGGDTVSAGFDAAIKDKKVKAIVFRVSSPGGSPAASDQILAAADRARDAGKPVIISMGQYAASGGYYVAAHADHIVALPQTITGSIGVYGGKIALEGTFDKVGYNIEGITVGGEYAGVYSVDTPFSPSQAEAYRGQLQDIYDDFTTRVANGRDLPLERVKEIAKGRVWTGAQAKDIGLVDELGGIMTAINAAKKLAEIDADEDVRIKVFPRQKSIEDQINDLFTGSTQLVQDVQTLQEIAALPEVQAALRARQSAKFGQELKADIPEIK
;
A
#
# COMPACT_ATOMS: atom_id res chain seq x y z
N MET A 1 -36.01 -35.75 -38.01
CA MET A 1 -36.12 -34.92 -36.81
C MET A 1 -36.05 -35.71 -35.51
N ARG A 2 -36.93 -36.70 -35.29
CA ARG A 2 -36.92 -37.47 -34.00
C ARG A 2 -35.59 -38.17 -33.71
N GLN A 3 -34.95 -38.79 -34.72
CA GLN A 3 -33.63 -39.43 -34.58
C GLN A 3 -32.52 -38.42 -34.25
N PHE A 4 -32.53 -37.22 -34.86
CA PHE A 4 -31.58 -36.15 -34.59
C PHE A 4 -31.64 -35.72 -33.10
N PHE A 5 -32.81 -35.49 -32.56
CA PHE A 5 -33.00 -35.13 -31.15
C PHE A 5 -32.57 -36.24 -30.18
N ILE A 6 -32.81 -37.51 -30.54
CA ILE A 6 -32.38 -38.66 -29.71
C ILE A 6 -30.84 -38.76 -29.70
N THR A 7 -30.20 -38.60 -30.86
CA THR A 7 -28.74 -38.66 -30.94
C THR A 7 -28.10 -37.47 -30.21
N MET A 8 -28.65 -36.26 -30.39
CA MET A 8 -28.19 -35.07 -29.70
C MET A 8 -28.33 -35.19 -28.17
N ALA A 9 -29.47 -35.67 -27.68
CA ALA A 9 -29.66 -35.91 -26.27
C ALA A 9 -28.73 -37.00 -25.71
N GLY A 10 -28.49 -38.06 -26.48
CA GLY A 10 -27.54 -39.11 -26.12
C GLY A 10 -26.09 -38.62 -26.07
N THR A 11 -25.69 -37.77 -27.01
CA THR A 11 -24.34 -37.15 -27.01
C THR A 11 -24.16 -36.22 -25.83
N ILE A 12 -25.15 -35.37 -25.54
CA ILE A 12 -25.10 -34.46 -24.37
C ILE A 12 -25.03 -35.28 -23.08
N ALA A 13 -25.88 -36.32 -22.92
CA ALA A 13 -25.86 -37.20 -21.75
C ALA A 13 -24.51 -37.94 -21.61
N GLY A 14 -23.93 -38.39 -22.73
CA GLY A 14 -22.59 -39.02 -22.75
C GLY A 14 -21.48 -38.09 -22.32
N ILE A 15 -21.50 -36.84 -22.81
CA ILE A 15 -20.52 -35.80 -22.40
C ILE A 15 -20.68 -35.49 -20.90
N PHE A 16 -21.90 -35.31 -20.43
CA PHE A 16 -22.18 -35.09 -19.00
C PHE A 16 -21.72 -36.29 -18.15
N GLY A 17 -22.06 -37.52 -18.57
CA GLY A 17 -21.59 -38.75 -17.90
C GLY A 17 -20.05 -38.86 -17.84
N PHE A 18 -19.35 -38.48 -18.91
CA PHE A 18 -17.92 -38.45 -18.94
C PHE A 18 -17.34 -37.43 -17.94
N PHE A 19 -17.85 -36.21 -17.88
CA PHE A 19 -17.39 -35.22 -16.92
C PHE A 19 -17.71 -35.58 -15.47
N ILE A 20 -18.88 -36.20 -15.21
CA ILE A 20 -19.22 -36.74 -13.88
C ILE A 20 -18.25 -37.86 -13.48
N LEU A 21 -17.93 -38.77 -14.39
CA LEU A 21 -16.96 -39.84 -14.14
C LEU A 21 -15.58 -39.28 -13.85
N LEU A 22 -15.12 -38.30 -14.63
CA LEU A 22 -13.87 -37.63 -14.46
C LEU A 22 -13.80 -36.89 -13.10
N PHE A 23 -14.87 -36.21 -12.71
CA PHE A 23 -15.01 -35.57 -11.40
C PHE A 23 -14.95 -36.58 -10.25
N LEU A 24 -15.63 -37.72 -10.38
CA LEU A 24 -15.59 -38.78 -9.38
C LEU A 24 -14.21 -39.41 -9.26
N ILE A 25 -13.49 -39.57 -10.36
CA ILE A 25 -12.10 -40.03 -10.36
C ILE A 25 -11.19 -39.02 -9.65
N PHE A 26 -11.30 -37.73 -9.95
CA PHE A 26 -10.55 -36.68 -9.26
C PHE A 26 -10.89 -36.61 -7.77
N MET A 27 -12.18 -36.74 -7.42
CA MET A 27 -12.64 -36.77 -6.04
C MET A 27 -12.09 -37.99 -5.28
N PHE A 28 -12.06 -39.17 -5.94
CA PHE A 28 -11.53 -40.41 -5.37
C PHE A 28 -10.02 -40.29 -5.12
N PHE A 29 -9.24 -39.80 -6.10
CA PHE A 29 -7.81 -39.57 -5.92
C PHE A 29 -7.51 -38.44 -4.93
N GLY A 30 -8.33 -37.38 -4.89
CA GLY A 30 -8.26 -36.34 -3.88
C GLY A 30 -8.52 -36.88 -2.45
N LEU A 31 -9.52 -37.76 -2.30
CA LEU A 31 -9.82 -38.42 -1.02
C LEU A 31 -8.71 -39.40 -0.59
N LEU A 32 -8.17 -40.16 -1.53
CA LEU A 32 -7.01 -41.06 -1.28
C LEU A 32 -5.77 -40.25 -0.87
N GLY A 33 -5.51 -39.11 -1.54
CA GLY A 33 -4.44 -38.18 -1.17
C GLY A 33 -4.65 -37.57 0.22
N ALA A 34 -5.87 -37.18 0.55
CA ALA A 34 -6.22 -36.66 1.87
C ALA A 34 -6.12 -37.72 2.98
N LEU A 35 -6.46 -38.98 2.70
CA LEU A 35 -6.32 -40.08 3.65
C LEU A 35 -4.86 -40.52 3.86
N SER A 36 -4.02 -40.41 2.83
CA SER A 36 -2.58 -40.71 2.95
C SER A 36 -1.79 -39.63 3.69
N SER A 37 -2.31 -38.39 3.75
CA SER A 37 -1.68 -37.28 4.47
C SER A 37 -2.04 -37.22 5.97
N VAL A 38 -2.96 -38.04 6.44
CA VAL A 38 -3.33 -38.12 7.87
C VAL A 38 -2.25 -38.87 8.63
N GLY A 39 -1.30 -38.12 9.21
CA GLY A 39 -0.23 -38.66 10.07
C GLY A 39 1.21 -38.39 9.61
N GLU A 40 1.44 -37.89 8.41
CA GLU A 40 2.77 -37.40 8.04
C GLU A 40 3.08 -36.08 8.76
N LYS A 41 4.23 -36.08 9.46
CA LYS A 41 4.79 -34.82 10.00
C LYS A 41 4.97 -33.86 8.82
N THR A 42 4.39 -32.68 8.93
CA THR A 42 4.65 -31.61 7.96
C THR A 42 6.17 -31.43 7.82
N PRO A 43 6.75 -31.58 6.62
CA PRO A 43 8.20 -31.51 6.46
C PRO A 43 8.71 -30.13 6.92
N ASP A 44 9.89 -30.17 7.51
CA ASP A 44 10.59 -28.95 7.94
C ASP A 44 10.85 -28.04 6.74
N LYS A 45 10.80 -26.74 6.95
CA LYS A 45 10.94 -25.74 5.88
C LYS A 45 11.58 -24.45 6.37
N VAL A 46 12.19 -23.74 5.45
CA VAL A 46 12.62 -22.34 5.60
C VAL A 46 11.71 -21.47 4.74
N LEU A 47 11.12 -20.45 5.33
CA LEU A 47 10.29 -19.52 4.55
C LEU A 47 11.18 -18.59 3.73
N THR A 48 10.80 -18.29 2.50
CA THR A 48 11.51 -17.33 1.66
C THR A 48 10.67 -16.07 1.46
N LEU A 49 11.26 -14.92 1.79
CA LEU A 49 10.70 -13.59 1.54
C LEU A 49 11.54 -12.90 0.47
N ASP A 50 10.91 -12.55 -0.65
CA ASP A 50 11.57 -11.85 -1.75
C ASP A 50 11.14 -10.39 -1.76
N LEU A 51 12.04 -9.48 -1.36
CA LEU A 51 11.79 -8.04 -1.32
C LEU A 51 12.15 -7.32 -2.61
N ARG A 52 12.63 -8.00 -3.63
CA ARG A 52 13.02 -7.41 -4.92
C ARG A 52 11.86 -6.88 -5.74
N THR A 53 10.64 -7.26 -5.42
CA THR A 53 9.43 -6.76 -6.07
C THR A 53 8.62 -5.89 -5.11
N PRO A 54 8.01 -4.80 -5.60
CA PRO A 54 7.20 -3.91 -4.75
C PRO A 54 6.08 -4.67 -4.03
N MET A 55 5.80 -4.24 -2.81
CA MET A 55 4.70 -4.74 -1.98
C MET A 55 3.59 -3.71 -1.90
N ILE A 56 2.34 -4.18 -1.83
CA ILE A 56 1.19 -3.36 -1.46
C ILE A 56 1.00 -3.41 0.06
N ASP A 57 0.25 -2.47 0.61
CA ASP A 57 0.05 -2.43 2.07
C ASP A 57 -0.72 -3.67 2.56
N HIS A 58 -1.89 -3.95 2.02
CA HIS A 58 -2.70 -5.12 2.35
C HIS A 58 -3.37 -5.70 1.11
N SER A 59 -3.78 -6.97 1.18
CA SER A 59 -4.45 -7.65 0.07
C SER A 59 -5.83 -7.03 -0.22
N ILE A 60 -6.08 -6.78 -1.50
CA ILE A 60 -7.33 -6.17 -2.02
C ILE A 60 -8.21 -7.18 -2.76
N GLY A 61 -7.95 -8.48 -2.59
CA GLY A 61 -8.66 -9.59 -3.24
C GLY A 61 -7.81 -10.38 -4.22
N GLU A 62 -8.30 -11.56 -4.61
CA GLU A 62 -7.69 -12.37 -5.65
C GLU A 62 -7.98 -11.75 -7.03
N SER A 63 -6.99 -11.68 -7.90
CA SER A 63 -7.16 -11.22 -9.28
C SER A 63 -7.39 -12.40 -10.21
N LEU A 64 -8.38 -12.30 -11.09
CA LEU A 64 -8.66 -13.28 -12.16
C LEU A 64 -7.50 -13.40 -13.16
N PHE A 65 -6.70 -12.35 -13.34
CA PHE A 65 -5.70 -12.23 -14.40
C PHE A 65 -4.33 -11.74 -13.90
N GLY A 66 -3.93 -12.05 -12.67
CA GLY A 66 -2.64 -11.61 -12.17
C GLY A 66 -2.12 -12.46 -11.01
N GLU A 67 -0.79 -12.45 -10.83
CA GLU A 67 -0.20 -12.95 -9.61
C GLU A 67 -0.71 -12.14 -8.42
N SER A 68 -1.04 -12.81 -7.33
CA SER A 68 -1.37 -12.15 -6.06
C SER A 68 -0.21 -11.22 -5.68
N ARG A 69 -0.49 -9.90 -5.59
CA ARG A 69 0.52 -8.93 -5.19
C ARG A 69 0.94 -9.22 -3.75
N LYS A 70 2.24 -9.18 -3.50
CA LYS A 70 2.77 -9.34 -2.14
C LYS A 70 2.28 -8.20 -1.26
N SER A 71 1.76 -8.53 -0.10
CA SER A 71 1.22 -7.60 0.88
C SER A 71 2.09 -7.58 2.14
N VAL A 72 2.32 -6.40 2.68
CA VAL A 72 3.02 -6.21 3.96
C VAL A 72 2.24 -6.87 5.08
N VAL A 73 0.95 -6.56 5.20
CA VAL A 73 0.08 -7.09 6.26
C VAL A 73 0.00 -8.63 6.22
N ASP A 74 -0.16 -9.24 5.03
CA ASP A 74 -0.19 -10.70 4.93
C ASP A 74 1.15 -11.34 5.29
N THR A 75 2.26 -10.65 4.96
CA THR A 75 3.61 -11.10 5.36
C THR A 75 3.77 -11.05 6.87
N VAL A 76 3.31 -9.99 7.53
CA VAL A 76 3.33 -9.88 9.00
C VAL A 76 2.51 -11.00 9.64
N TYR A 77 1.30 -11.27 9.13
CA TYR A 77 0.48 -12.39 9.64
C TYR A 77 1.13 -13.75 9.39
N ALA A 78 1.76 -13.95 8.24
CA ALA A 78 2.48 -15.18 7.93
C ALA A 78 3.67 -15.40 8.88
N LEU A 79 4.44 -14.36 9.18
CA LEU A 79 5.54 -14.41 10.16
C LEU A 79 5.03 -14.69 11.57
N ASN A 80 3.95 -14.01 12.00
CA ASN A 80 3.35 -14.27 13.31
C ASN A 80 2.83 -15.70 13.45
N ARG A 81 2.22 -16.27 12.40
CA ARG A 81 1.84 -17.68 12.36
C ARG A 81 3.07 -18.59 12.42
N ALA A 82 4.12 -18.27 11.66
CA ALA A 82 5.35 -19.04 11.57
C ALA A 82 6.10 -19.12 12.90
N LYS A 83 5.95 -18.16 13.82
CA LYS A 83 6.49 -18.23 15.19
C LYS A 83 6.04 -19.49 15.91
N LYS A 84 4.76 -19.86 15.78
CA LYS A 84 4.15 -21.01 16.48
C LYS A 84 4.31 -22.33 15.71
N ASP A 85 4.66 -22.31 14.43
CA ASP A 85 4.78 -23.50 13.56
C ASP A 85 6.15 -24.17 13.72
N LYS A 86 6.20 -25.33 14.39
CA LYS A 86 7.43 -26.09 14.64
C LYS A 86 8.13 -26.58 13.36
N SER A 87 7.39 -26.71 12.25
CA SER A 87 7.97 -27.10 10.96
C SER A 87 8.73 -25.96 10.27
N VAL A 88 8.51 -24.71 10.67
CA VAL A 88 9.29 -23.56 10.18
C VAL A 88 10.55 -23.42 11.02
N LYS A 89 11.73 -23.51 10.38
CA LYS A 89 13.03 -23.39 11.05
C LYS A 89 13.60 -21.98 11.03
N GLY A 90 13.24 -21.18 10.03
CA GLY A 90 13.72 -19.82 9.89
C GLY A 90 13.13 -19.13 8.66
N VAL A 91 13.62 -17.93 8.42
CA VAL A 91 13.28 -17.11 7.25
C VAL A 91 14.55 -16.79 6.47
N PHE A 92 14.50 -16.96 5.15
CA PHE A 92 15.52 -16.54 4.21
C PHE A 92 15.00 -15.41 3.34
N ILE A 93 15.66 -14.25 3.34
CA ILE A 93 15.23 -13.02 2.68
C ILE A 93 16.11 -12.74 1.46
N ARG A 94 15.50 -12.47 0.31
CA ARG A 94 16.16 -11.84 -0.83
C ARG A 94 16.02 -10.34 -0.68
N ALA A 95 17.12 -9.67 -0.36
CA ALA A 95 17.14 -8.30 0.15
C ALA A 95 17.45 -7.22 -0.91
N GLU A 96 17.67 -7.63 -2.17
CA GLU A 96 18.02 -6.69 -3.22
C GLU A 96 16.85 -5.74 -3.52
N ASN A 97 17.13 -4.49 -3.46
CA ASN A 97 16.83 -3.43 -4.34
C ASN A 97 15.41 -3.20 -4.86
N PHE A 98 14.67 -2.41 -4.21
CA PHE A 98 13.79 -1.35 -4.78
C PHE A 98 13.48 -0.41 -3.62
N GLY A 99 13.16 0.86 -3.89
CA GLY A 99 12.74 1.75 -2.84
C GLY A 99 11.51 1.18 -2.13
N MET A 100 11.63 0.86 -0.85
CA MET A 100 10.52 0.47 0.01
C MET A 100 9.97 1.71 0.71
N ALA A 101 8.65 1.76 0.90
CA ALA A 101 8.06 2.82 1.68
C ALA A 101 8.52 2.75 3.15
N PRO A 102 8.83 3.90 3.79
CA PRO A 102 9.37 3.93 5.14
C PRO A 102 8.57 3.09 6.16
N ALA A 103 7.28 3.33 6.28
CA ALA A 103 6.42 2.59 7.19
C ALA A 103 6.36 1.08 6.88
N SER A 104 6.39 0.69 5.60
CA SER A 104 6.40 -0.73 5.21
C SER A 104 7.70 -1.42 5.61
N ALA A 105 8.84 -0.74 5.47
CA ALA A 105 10.13 -1.24 5.90
C ALA A 105 10.18 -1.46 7.41
N GLU A 106 9.72 -0.47 8.16
CA GLU A 106 9.64 -0.53 9.62
C GLU A 106 8.70 -1.64 10.10
N GLU A 107 7.53 -1.81 9.47
CA GLU A 107 6.58 -2.86 9.84
C GLU A 107 7.13 -4.26 9.60
N LEU A 108 7.84 -4.47 8.48
CA LEU A 108 8.54 -5.73 8.21
C LEU A 108 9.66 -5.98 9.22
N ARG A 109 10.47 -4.95 9.52
CA ARG A 109 11.51 -5.04 10.55
C ARG A 109 10.91 -5.48 11.90
N LEU A 110 9.85 -4.83 12.36
CA LEU A 110 9.16 -5.19 13.61
C LEU A 110 8.65 -6.64 13.58
N ALA A 111 8.09 -7.09 12.46
CA ALA A 111 7.62 -8.46 12.30
C ALA A 111 8.77 -9.49 12.32
N LEU A 112 9.94 -9.15 11.78
CA LEU A 112 11.13 -10.00 11.84
C LEU A 112 11.70 -10.06 13.26
N LEU A 113 11.77 -8.94 13.97
CA LEU A 113 12.17 -8.91 15.38
C LEU A 113 11.24 -9.78 16.23
N ASP A 114 9.92 -9.63 16.04
CA ASP A 114 8.94 -10.46 16.73
C ASP A 114 9.09 -11.95 16.38
N PHE A 115 9.33 -12.29 15.11
CA PHE A 115 9.59 -13.67 14.66
C PHE A 115 10.82 -14.28 15.36
N LYS A 116 11.91 -13.52 15.51
CA LYS A 116 13.15 -13.94 16.18
C LYS A 116 12.94 -14.32 17.66
N THR A 117 11.91 -13.79 18.34
CA THR A 117 11.59 -14.19 19.72
C THR A 117 11.19 -15.66 19.87
N SER A 118 11.03 -16.40 18.76
CA SER A 118 10.77 -17.84 18.74
C SER A 118 12.02 -18.71 18.59
N ASP A 119 13.22 -18.15 18.76
CA ASP A 119 14.54 -18.79 18.59
C ASP A 119 14.77 -19.34 17.18
N LYS A 120 14.07 -18.78 16.16
CA LYS A 120 14.22 -19.13 14.76
C LYS A 120 15.06 -18.08 14.05
N PHE A 121 15.92 -18.52 13.15
CA PHE A 121 16.84 -17.63 12.46
C PHE A 121 16.17 -16.79 11.36
N VAL A 122 16.74 -15.63 11.10
CA VAL A 122 16.47 -14.75 9.96
C VAL A 122 17.78 -14.48 9.24
N ILE A 123 17.92 -14.93 7.99
CA ILE A 123 19.10 -14.70 7.17
C ILE A 123 18.68 -13.95 5.92
N ALA A 124 19.37 -12.86 5.62
CA ALA A 124 19.17 -12.08 4.40
C ALA A 124 20.34 -12.29 3.44
N HIS A 125 20.08 -12.28 2.14
CA HIS A 125 21.08 -12.28 1.09
C HIS A 125 20.74 -11.25 0.03
N ALA A 126 21.70 -10.43 -0.35
CA ALA A 126 21.65 -9.51 -1.49
C ALA A 126 22.72 -9.88 -2.51
N GLN A 127 22.45 -9.64 -3.81
CA GLN A 127 23.53 -9.62 -4.79
C GLN A 127 24.45 -8.45 -4.51
N GLY A 128 23.88 -7.29 -4.18
CA GLY A 128 24.55 -6.08 -3.73
C GLY A 128 23.54 -5.10 -3.18
N PHE A 129 24.03 -4.07 -2.52
CA PHE A 129 23.23 -2.95 -2.02
C PHE A 129 23.54 -1.64 -2.78
N GLU A 130 23.90 -1.74 -4.06
CA GLU A 130 24.34 -0.60 -4.89
C GLU A 130 23.22 0.42 -5.18
N SER A 131 21.99 -0.06 -5.35
CA SER A 131 20.81 0.79 -5.63
C SER A 131 19.78 0.69 -4.52
N THR A 132 20.16 0.28 -3.32
CA THR A 132 19.25 0.01 -2.21
C THR A 132 19.05 1.29 -1.38
N SER A 133 17.79 1.64 -1.15
CA SER A 133 17.47 2.76 -0.27
C SER A 133 17.73 2.42 1.20
N LEU A 134 17.90 3.46 2.03
CA LEU A 134 18.01 3.31 3.49
C LEU A 134 16.84 2.48 4.06
N MET A 135 15.61 2.72 3.57
CA MET A 135 14.42 1.99 4.01
C MET A 135 14.45 0.51 3.62
N SER A 136 14.92 0.20 2.42
CA SER A 136 15.03 -1.21 1.99
C SER A 136 16.08 -1.96 2.81
N TYR A 137 17.16 -1.31 3.21
CA TYR A 137 18.14 -1.88 4.12
C TYR A 137 17.57 -2.00 5.55
N GLN A 138 16.85 -1.00 6.05
CA GLN A 138 16.17 -1.05 7.36
C GLN A 138 15.24 -2.27 7.47
N ALA A 139 14.53 -2.62 6.40
CA ALA A 139 13.62 -3.78 6.41
C ALA A 139 14.32 -5.10 6.74
N VAL A 140 15.63 -5.20 6.51
CA VAL A 140 16.43 -6.41 6.73
C VAL A 140 17.53 -6.25 7.78
N SER A 141 17.73 -5.05 8.32
CA SER A 141 18.80 -4.77 9.30
C SER A 141 18.70 -5.65 10.56
N ALA A 142 17.46 -6.05 10.92
CA ALA A 142 17.18 -6.94 12.04
C ALA A 142 17.47 -8.44 11.79
N ALA A 143 17.95 -8.82 10.59
CA ALA A 143 18.36 -10.20 10.32
C ALA A 143 19.54 -10.62 11.21
N ASP A 144 19.63 -11.91 11.55
CA ASP A 144 20.75 -12.44 12.33
C ASP A 144 22.06 -12.40 11.53
N GLU A 145 21.95 -12.62 10.21
CA GLU A 145 23.07 -12.54 9.29
C GLU A 145 22.60 -11.91 7.96
N ILE A 146 23.35 -10.94 7.47
CA ILE A 146 23.19 -10.33 6.15
C ILE A 146 24.37 -10.74 5.28
N TRP A 147 24.08 -11.41 4.17
CA TRP A 147 25.05 -11.85 3.19
C TRP A 147 25.02 -10.96 1.95
N MET A 148 26.17 -10.74 1.34
CA MET A 148 26.30 -10.00 0.08
C MET A 148 27.34 -10.66 -0.83
N GLN A 149 27.21 -10.57 -2.14
CA GLN A 149 28.27 -11.01 -3.06
C GLN A 149 29.49 -10.09 -2.96
N ASP A 150 30.65 -10.66 -3.13
CA ASP A 150 31.96 -9.96 -3.01
C ASP A 150 32.29 -9.05 -4.20
N THR A 151 31.63 -9.26 -5.35
CA THR A 151 31.88 -8.51 -6.59
C THR A 151 31.03 -7.25 -6.75
N THR A 152 30.22 -6.90 -5.74
CA THR A 152 29.27 -5.79 -5.77
C THR A 152 29.55 -4.79 -4.65
N GLY A 153 28.87 -3.65 -4.66
CA GLY A 153 29.08 -2.58 -3.68
C GLY A 153 27.90 -2.41 -2.70
N PHE A 154 28.16 -1.60 -1.70
CA PHE A 154 27.19 -1.15 -0.70
C PHE A 154 27.07 0.37 -0.77
N ALA A 155 25.95 0.88 -1.29
CA ALA A 155 25.71 2.30 -1.52
C ALA A 155 24.52 2.85 -0.73
N VAL A 156 24.07 2.13 0.31
CA VAL A 156 23.06 2.67 1.22
C VAL A 156 23.57 3.95 1.86
N SER A 157 22.82 5.03 1.71
CA SER A 157 23.24 6.38 2.10
C SER A 157 22.05 7.16 2.69
N GLY A 158 22.15 8.49 2.70
CA GLY A 158 21.10 9.39 3.15
C GLY A 158 19.83 9.34 2.29
N MET A 159 18.88 10.21 2.62
CA MET A 159 17.61 10.36 1.91
C MET A 159 17.58 11.65 1.10
N ARG A 160 16.94 11.60 -0.07
CA ARG A 160 16.67 12.76 -0.91
C ARG A 160 15.20 12.74 -1.34
N SER A 161 14.54 13.89 -1.29
CA SER A 161 13.22 14.12 -1.87
C SER A 161 13.33 15.17 -2.96
N GLU A 162 12.68 14.93 -4.08
CA GLU A 162 12.56 15.87 -5.18
C GLU A 162 11.09 16.20 -5.39
N SER A 163 10.77 17.47 -5.56
CA SER A 163 9.42 17.94 -5.87
C SER A 163 9.42 18.59 -7.24
N GLU A 164 8.44 18.25 -8.04
CA GLU A 164 8.26 18.81 -9.37
C GLU A 164 7.39 20.07 -9.30
N PHE A 165 7.79 21.11 -10.03
CA PHE A 165 7.08 22.39 -10.10
C PHE A 165 6.81 22.74 -11.56
N PHE A 166 5.54 22.78 -11.91
CA PHE A 166 5.05 23.07 -13.26
C PHE A 166 4.67 24.53 -13.50
N GLY A 167 4.80 25.42 -12.50
CA GLY A 167 4.43 26.84 -12.66
C GLY A 167 5.09 27.52 -13.84
N GLY A 168 6.35 27.19 -14.15
CA GLY A 168 7.02 27.71 -15.35
C GLY A 168 6.47 27.12 -16.67
N VAL A 169 5.98 25.88 -16.63
CA VAL A 169 5.28 25.25 -17.77
C VAL A 169 3.93 25.93 -17.99
N MET A 170 3.16 26.15 -16.91
CA MET A 170 1.87 26.84 -16.95
C MET A 170 2.01 28.23 -17.59
N GLU A 171 2.96 29.04 -17.10
CA GLU A 171 3.26 30.35 -17.64
C GLU A 171 3.66 30.29 -19.13
N LYS A 172 4.51 29.36 -19.54
CA LYS A 172 4.96 29.22 -20.93
C LYS A 172 3.83 28.90 -21.90
N PHE A 173 2.85 28.15 -21.45
CA PHE A 173 1.71 27.73 -22.27
C PHE A 173 0.46 28.57 -22.03
N ASP A 174 0.52 29.67 -21.25
CA ASP A 174 -0.61 30.51 -20.83
C ASP A 174 -1.77 29.69 -20.23
N ALA A 175 -1.41 28.69 -19.44
CA ALA A 175 -2.35 27.98 -18.59
C ALA A 175 -2.40 28.68 -17.22
N ASP A 176 -3.58 28.96 -16.70
CA ASP A 176 -3.77 29.67 -15.43
C ASP A 176 -4.21 28.70 -14.32
N PRO A 177 -3.30 28.33 -13.39
CA PRO A 177 -3.61 27.45 -12.28
C PRO A 177 -4.29 28.20 -11.13
N GLU A 178 -5.59 28.24 -11.10
CA GLU A 178 -6.42 28.88 -10.09
C GLU A 178 -6.74 27.92 -8.95
N PHE A 179 -5.87 27.87 -7.94
CA PHE A 179 -6.04 27.01 -6.76
C PHE A 179 -6.14 27.82 -5.47
N PHE A 180 -7.01 27.36 -4.57
CA PHE A 180 -7.14 27.84 -3.19
C PHE A 180 -6.68 26.74 -2.24
N GLN A 181 -5.88 27.10 -1.22
CA GLN A 181 -5.36 26.19 -0.21
C GLN A 181 -5.60 26.71 1.21
N PHE A 182 -5.88 25.82 2.15
CA PHE A 182 -6.10 26.09 3.58
C PHE A 182 -5.17 25.18 4.40
N HIS A 183 -4.01 25.65 4.87
CA HIS A 183 -3.32 26.92 4.77
C HIS A 183 -1.96 26.73 4.11
N GLU A 184 -0.89 27.42 4.63
CA GLU A 184 0.44 27.52 4.02
C GLU A 184 1.20 26.17 3.88
N TYR A 185 0.83 25.16 4.64
CA TYR A 185 1.42 23.81 4.58
C TYR A 185 0.64 22.83 3.67
N LYS A 186 -0.49 23.23 3.07
CA LYS A 186 -1.20 22.38 2.09
C LYS A 186 -0.52 22.44 0.72
N ASN A 187 0.66 21.85 0.65
CA ASN A 187 1.67 22.06 -0.39
C ASN A 187 1.35 21.42 -1.75
N ALA A 188 0.32 20.57 -1.85
CA ALA A 188 -0.01 19.84 -3.08
C ALA A 188 -0.24 20.77 -4.29
N VAL A 189 -0.78 21.97 -4.07
CA VAL A 189 -1.02 22.96 -5.14
C VAL A 189 0.26 23.60 -5.66
N ASN A 190 1.33 23.60 -4.85
CA ASN A 190 2.59 24.26 -5.21
C ASN A 190 3.21 23.64 -6.48
N SER A 191 2.98 22.35 -6.72
CA SER A 191 3.41 21.68 -7.96
C SER A 191 2.86 22.36 -9.21
N TYR A 192 1.67 22.93 -9.15
CA TYR A 192 1.03 23.57 -10.31
C TYR A 192 1.26 25.09 -10.34
N THR A 193 1.34 25.75 -9.15
CA THR A 193 1.33 27.20 -9.03
C THR A 193 2.71 27.83 -8.85
N ARG A 194 3.75 27.01 -8.57
CA ARG A 194 5.09 27.49 -8.23
C ARG A 194 6.17 26.95 -9.17
N LYS A 195 7.34 27.59 -9.11
CA LYS A 195 8.58 27.17 -9.79
C LYS A 195 9.61 26.57 -8.82
N ASP A 196 9.36 26.72 -7.51
CA ASP A 196 10.26 26.30 -6.42
C ASP A 196 9.50 26.10 -5.11
N PHE A 197 10.21 25.68 -4.08
CA PHE A 197 9.69 25.51 -2.73
C PHE A 197 9.32 26.85 -2.08
N THR A 198 8.12 26.95 -1.51
CA THR A 198 7.85 27.96 -0.48
C THR A 198 8.61 27.62 0.80
N GLU A 199 8.78 28.60 1.71
CA GLU A 199 9.43 28.39 3.00
C GLU A 199 8.71 27.29 3.82
N ALA A 200 7.37 27.36 3.93
CA ALA A 200 6.56 26.36 4.62
C ALA A 200 6.67 24.97 3.98
N HIS A 201 6.71 24.87 2.64
CA HIS A 201 6.86 23.59 1.95
C HIS A 201 8.25 22.99 2.22
N ARG A 202 9.32 23.79 2.13
CA ARG A 202 10.69 23.35 2.41
C ARG A 202 10.84 22.90 3.87
N GLU A 203 10.33 23.69 4.82
CA GLU A 203 10.38 23.38 6.25
C GLU A 203 9.67 22.07 6.55
N ALA A 204 8.42 21.90 6.12
CA ALA A 204 7.66 20.67 6.36
C ALA A 204 8.34 19.44 5.75
N THR A 205 8.84 19.57 4.51
CA THR A 205 9.55 18.48 3.82
C THR A 205 10.82 18.09 4.57
N THR A 206 11.62 19.08 4.99
CA THR A 206 12.84 18.83 5.79
C THR A 206 12.49 18.16 7.11
N SER A 207 11.46 18.63 7.81
CA SER A 207 11.02 18.11 9.10
C SER A 207 10.65 16.63 9.03
N TYR A 208 9.76 16.23 8.10
CA TYR A 208 9.37 14.82 8.02
C TYR A 208 10.48 13.91 7.48
N LEU A 209 11.31 14.38 6.53
CA LEU A 209 12.45 13.61 6.04
C LEU A 209 13.49 13.38 7.15
N THR A 210 13.81 14.41 7.95
CA THR A 210 14.70 14.27 9.10
C THR A 210 14.14 13.28 10.11
N SER A 211 12.83 13.38 10.44
CA SER A 211 12.20 12.44 11.36
C SER A 211 12.25 11.00 10.87
N ILE A 212 11.99 10.74 9.58
CA ILE A 212 12.11 9.39 8.99
C ILE A 212 13.56 8.91 9.02
N TYR A 213 14.51 9.76 8.62
CA TYR A 213 15.94 9.42 8.60
C TYR A 213 16.45 9.08 10.00
N ASP A 214 16.18 9.91 10.99
CA ASP A 214 16.63 9.72 12.36
C ASP A 214 16.06 8.44 12.97
N ASN A 215 14.78 8.15 12.74
CA ASN A 215 14.16 6.89 13.17
C ASN A 215 14.82 5.68 12.51
N ALA A 216 15.04 5.73 11.20
CA ALA A 216 15.67 4.63 10.47
C ALA A 216 17.10 4.38 10.94
N VAL A 217 17.89 5.44 11.08
CA VAL A 217 19.29 5.33 11.53
C VAL A 217 19.37 4.82 12.96
N ALA A 218 18.50 5.28 13.85
CA ALA A 218 18.46 4.76 15.23
C ALA A 218 18.15 3.26 15.27
N GLN A 219 17.18 2.81 14.50
CA GLN A 219 16.76 1.42 14.43
C GLN A 219 17.81 0.52 13.78
N ILE A 220 18.43 0.96 12.68
CA ILE A 220 19.52 0.21 12.04
C ILE A 220 20.74 0.14 12.97
N ALA A 221 21.07 1.22 13.68
CA ALA A 221 22.18 1.24 14.63
C ALA A 221 21.96 0.22 15.77
N GLU A 222 20.73 0.17 16.31
CA GLU A 222 20.34 -0.85 17.28
C GLU A 222 20.50 -2.27 16.73
N ASP A 223 19.95 -2.56 15.56
CA ASP A 223 19.97 -3.88 14.93
C ASP A 223 21.40 -4.37 14.62
N ARG A 224 22.25 -3.44 14.18
CA ARG A 224 23.65 -3.74 13.81
C ARG A 224 24.64 -3.56 14.97
N SER A 225 24.14 -3.31 16.19
CA SER A 225 24.96 -3.06 17.39
C SER A 225 25.99 -1.93 17.19
N MET A 226 25.58 -0.88 16.47
CA MET A 226 26.40 0.31 16.18
C MET A 226 25.93 1.50 17.01
N THR A 227 26.78 2.52 17.14
CA THR A 227 26.32 3.82 17.62
C THR A 227 25.71 4.61 16.46
N VAL A 228 24.71 5.46 16.76
CA VAL A 228 24.09 6.34 15.75
C VAL A 228 25.13 7.22 15.00
N PRO A 229 26.09 7.87 15.68
CA PRO A 229 27.15 8.59 14.98
C PRO A 229 28.04 7.70 14.10
N GLY A 230 28.38 6.48 14.55
CA GLY A 230 29.17 5.52 13.78
C GLY A 230 28.45 5.09 12.50
N LEU A 231 27.17 4.73 12.60
CA LEU A 231 26.38 4.42 11.42
C LEU A 231 26.24 5.62 10.47
N SER A 232 25.97 6.82 11.00
CA SER A 232 25.88 8.04 10.19
C SER A 232 27.16 8.32 9.41
N GLN A 233 28.32 8.03 9.99
CA GLN A 233 29.60 8.15 9.30
C GLN A 233 29.72 7.13 8.14
N VAL A 234 29.32 5.87 8.35
CA VAL A 234 29.30 4.84 7.29
C VAL A 234 28.38 5.27 6.15
N LEU A 235 27.15 5.67 6.46
CA LEU A 235 26.16 6.10 5.45
C LEU A 235 26.63 7.33 4.66
N SER A 236 27.30 8.28 5.32
CA SER A 236 27.81 9.50 4.67
C SER A 236 29.02 9.24 3.77
N ALA A 237 29.78 8.17 4.04
CA ALA A 237 30.97 7.80 3.27
C ALA A 237 30.66 6.84 2.10
N ALA A 238 29.39 6.44 1.94
CA ALA A 238 28.99 5.58 0.82
C ALA A 238 29.32 6.21 -0.56
N PRO A 239 29.64 5.39 -1.60
CA PRO A 239 29.57 3.92 -1.64
C PRO A 239 30.81 3.22 -1.06
N HIS A 240 30.64 1.99 -0.60
CA HIS A 240 31.67 1.12 -0.06
C HIS A 240 31.88 -0.12 -0.93
N SER A 241 33.08 -0.70 -0.91
CA SER A 241 33.30 -2.05 -1.44
C SER A 241 32.63 -3.10 -0.54
N ALA A 242 32.52 -4.33 -1.00
CA ALA A 242 31.98 -5.43 -0.22
C ALA A 242 32.76 -5.66 1.07
N GLU A 243 34.11 -5.64 0.98
CA GLU A 243 35.00 -5.82 2.12
C GLU A 243 34.83 -4.69 3.13
N THR A 244 34.77 -3.44 2.67
CA THR A 244 34.56 -2.27 3.55
C THR A 244 33.19 -2.34 4.25
N ALA A 245 32.14 -2.80 3.56
CA ALA A 245 30.81 -3.00 4.16
C ALA A 245 30.83 -4.11 5.23
N LEU A 246 31.61 -5.19 5.00
CA LEU A 246 31.81 -6.27 5.96
C LEU A 246 32.58 -5.75 7.19
N GLU A 247 33.69 -5.03 6.99
CA GLU A 247 34.49 -4.44 8.07
C GLU A 247 33.69 -3.44 8.90
N ALA A 248 32.80 -2.67 8.24
CA ALA A 248 31.92 -1.71 8.90
C ALA A 248 30.73 -2.37 9.61
N GLY A 249 30.55 -3.71 9.52
CA GLY A 249 29.43 -4.41 10.13
C GLY A 249 28.08 -4.19 9.46
N MET A 250 28.07 -3.65 8.24
CA MET A 250 26.81 -3.49 7.48
C MET A 250 26.36 -4.81 6.86
N VAL A 251 27.27 -5.72 6.57
CA VAL A 251 27.01 -7.12 6.19
C VAL A 251 27.84 -8.05 7.08
N ASP A 252 27.40 -9.29 7.22
CA ASP A 252 28.05 -10.26 8.13
C ASP A 252 28.92 -11.26 7.37
N LYS A 253 28.59 -11.50 6.10
CA LYS A 253 29.34 -12.45 5.25
C LYS A 253 29.31 -12.04 3.78
N LEU A 254 30.39 -12.38 3.10
CA LEU A 254 30.45 -12.32 1.65
C LEU A 254 30.26 -13.74 1.08
N GLY A 255 29.45 -13.88 0.03
CA GLY A 255 29.20 -15.16 -0.61
C GLY A 255 28.02 -15.14 -1.56
N GLN A 256 27.95 -16.15 -2.40
CA GLN A 256 26.93 -16.33 -3.41
C GLN A 256 25.60 -16.84 -2.81
N LEU A 257 24.51 -16.69 -3.57
CA LEU A 257 23.18 -17.12 -3.15
C LEU A 257 23.14 -18.61 -2.71
N GLU A 258 23.76 -19.48 -3.50
CA GLU A 258 23.73 -20.92 -3.19
C GLU A 258 24.60 -21.25 -1.97
N GLU A 259 25.70 -20.53 -1.74
CA GLU A 259 26.51 -20.68 -0.53
C GLU A 259 25.72 -20.30 0.74
N ALA A 260 24.93 -19.22 0.68
CA ALA A 260 24.03 -18.86 1.76
C ALA A 260 22.93 -19.93 2.01
N LYS A 261 22.39 -20.52 0.94
CA LYS A 261 21.42 -21.64 1.08
C LYS A 261 22.08 -22.90 1.64
N ASP A 262 23.29 -23.24 1.21
CA ASP A 262 24.04 -24.37 1.75
C ASP A 262 24.40 -24.16 3.21
N TYR A 263 24.74 -22.95 3.60
CA TYR A 263 24.92 -22.58 4.99
C TYR A 263 23.65 -22.83 5.81
N ILE A 264 22.48 -22.43 5.28
CA ILE A 264 21.17 -22.66 5.92
C ILE A 264 20.90 -24.18 6.05
N ARG A 265 21.13 -24.98 5.00
CA ARG A 265 20.98 -26.44 5.02
C ARG A 265 21.81 -27.05 6.16
N LYS A 266 23.06 -26.65 6.25
CA LYS A 266 23.98 -27.11 7.33
C LYS A 266 23.50 -26.63 8.71
N LYS A 267 23.04 -25.39 8.84
CA LYS A 267 22.51 -24.83 10.09
C LYS A 267 21.28 -25.59 10.59
N VAL A 268 20.41 -26.02 9.68
CA VAL A 268 19.21 -26.82 10.00
C VAL A 268 19.55 -28.30 10.19
N GLY A 269 20.65 -28.80 9.60
CA GLY A 269 21.02 -30.21 9.60
C GLY A 269 20.20 -31.07 8.62
N ASP A 270 19.67 -30.45 7.56
CA ASP A 270 18.87 -31.13 6.53
C ASP A 270 19.22 -30.58 5.14
N ASP A 271 19.95 -31.40 4.36
CA ASP A 271 20.38 -31.05 3.00
C ASP A 271 19.18 -30.91 2.01
N LYS A 272 18.03 -31.46 2.38
CA LYS A 272 16.79 -31.43 1.56
C LYS A 272 15.74 -30.46 2.06
N ILE A 273 16.07 -29.60 3.04
CA ILE A 273 15.14 -28.62 3.59
C ILE A 273 14.47 -27.82 2.48
N ALA A 274 13.15 -27.72 2.53
CA ALA A 274 12.38 -26.98 1.55
C ALA A 274 12.46 -25.47 1.80
N PHE A 275 12.75 -24.70 0.74
CA PHE A 275 12.63 -23.25 0.72
C PHE A 275 11.25 -22.87 0.18
N THR A 276 10.31 -22.55 1.08
CA THR A 276 8.90 -22.29 0.76
C THR A 276 8.63 -20.79 0.70
N LYS A 277 8.05 -20.30 -0.42
CA LYS A 277 7.66 -18.90 -0.52
C LYS A 277 6.68 -18.53 0.59
N ILE A 278 6.92 -17.41 1.28
CA ILE A 278 6.04 -16.94 2.36
C ILE A 278 4.61 -16.67 1.85
N SER A 279 4.45 -16.24 0.60
CA SER A 279 3.14 -16.08 -0.04
C SER A 279 2.37 -17.40 -0.21
N SER A 280 3.07 -18.51 -0.48
CA SER A 280 2.45 -19.84 -0.56
C SER A 280 2.16 -20.43 0.83
N TYR A 281 2.98 -20.09 1.84
CA TYR A 281 2.69 -20.42 3.23
C TYR A 281 1.46 -19.67 3.73
N GLY A 282 1.36 -18.37 3.38
CA GLY A 282 0.23 -17.50 3.63
C GLY A 282 -0.02 -17.16 5.10
N PRO A 283 -0.94 -16.24 5.36
CA PRO A 283 -1.34 -15.84 6.72
C PRO A 283 -2.06 -16.96 7.46
N GLY A 284 -2.57 -17.96 6.75
CA GLY A 284 -3.37 -19.04 7.31
C GLY A 284 -4.76 -18.61 7.75
N THR A 285 -5.51 -19.56 8.28
CA THR A 285 -6.78 -19.26 8.96
C THR A 285 -6.50 -19.05 10.45
N THR A 286 -6.84 -17.89 10.96
CA THR A 286 -6.79 -17.65 12.39
C THR A 286 -7.95 -18.40 13.06
N THR A 287 -7.65 -19.14 14.13
CA THR A 287 -8.62 -19.89 14.90
C THR A 287 -8.81 -19.22 16.25
N GLY A 288 -10.01 -18.77 16.57
CA GLY A 288 -10.30 -18.13 17.84
C GLY A 288 -11.80 -18.10 18.07
N LYS A 289 -12.20 -18.02 19.33
CA LYS A 289 -13.60 -17.89 19.76
C LYS A 289 -14.13 -16.50 19.40
N ASN A 290 -13.31 -15.48 19.66
CA ASN A 290 -13.60 -14.08 19.40
C ASN A 290 -13.11 -13.68 18.00
N THR A 291 -13.84 -12.79 17.34
CA THR A 291 -13.51 -12.30 16.00
C THR A 291 -13.19 -10.81 16.06
N ILE A 292 -12.06 -10.42 15.47
CA ILE A 292 -11.74 -9.03 15.14
C ILE A 292 -11.97 -8.86 13.64
N ALA A 293 -12.77 -7.86 13.26
CA ALA A 293 -12.96 -7.51 11.87
C ALA A 293 -11.72 -6.75 11.37
N PHE A 294 -11.23 -7.12 10.20
CA PHE A 294 -10.25 -6.34 9.45
C PHE A 294 -10.94 -5.66 8.29
N ILE A 295 -10.86 -4.33 8.24
CA ILE A 295 -11.32 -3.52 7.11
C ILE A 295 -10.10 -2.84 6.52
N GLY A 296 -9.90 -2.95 5.21
CA GLY A 296 -8.76 -2.34 4.53
C GLY A 296 -9.20 -1.17 3.65
N GLY A 297 -8.47 -0.06 3.71
CA GLY A 297 -8.63 1.09 2.84
C GLY A 297 -7.27 1.55 2.31
N GLN A 298 -7.05 1.42 0.99
CA GLN A 298 -5.79 1.79 0.33
C GLN A 298 -6.02 2.68 -0.88
N GLY A 299 -5.12 3.64 -1.10
CA GLY A 299 -5.16 4.57 -2.22
C GLY A 299 -6.05 5.79 -1.98
N ALA A 300 -6.34 6.56 -3.03
CA ALA A 300 -7.15 7.77 -2.93
C ALA A 300 -8.57 7.47 -2.45
N VAL A 301 -9.08 8.30 -1.52
CA VAL A 301 -10.47 8.21 -1.03
C VAL A 301 -11.39 8.79 -2.09
N LEU A 302 -12.28 7.95 -2.64
CA LEU A 302 -13.19 8.36 -3.71
C LEU A 302 -14.62 7.90 -3.42
N PRO A 303 -15.65 8.59 -3.95
CA PRO A 303 -17.01 8.09 -3.95
C PRO A 303 -17.12 6.75 -4.69
N GLY A 304 -18.10 5.93 -4.30
CA GLY A 304 -18.38 4.65 -4.95
C GLY A 304 -17.53 3.48 -4.45
N LYS A 305 -17.28 2.51 -5.32
CA LYS A 305 -16.60 1.25 -4.96
C LYS A 305 -15.08 1.38 -5.00
N SER A 306 -14.40 0.64 -4.12
CA SER A 306 -12.94 0.49 -4.18
C SER A 306 -12.49 -0.21 -5.47
N SER A 307 -11.35 0.23 -6.01
CA SER A 307 -10.68 -0.42 -7.15
C SER A 307 -9.37 -1.07 -6.69
N GLY A 308 -9.14 -2.29 -7.14
CA GLY A 308 -7.91 -3.05 -6.84
C GLY A 308 -6.76 -2.80 -7.80
N GLY A 309 -6.88 -1.86 -8.73
CA GLY A 309 -5.90 -1.69 -9.80
C GLY A 309 -5.95 -2.87 -10.78
N SER A 310 -7.01 -2.96 -11.59
CA SER A 310 -7.09 -3.89 -12.71
C SER A 310 -6.22 -3.41 -13.89
N LEU A 311 -6.05 -4.26 -14.92
CA LEU A 311 -5.39 -3.87 -16.18
C LEU A 311 -5.95 -2.57 -16.80
N PHE A 312 -7.17 -2.19 -16.42
CA PHE A 312 -7.92 -1.06 -16.97
C PHE A 312 -8.21 0.05 -15.95
N SER A 313 -7.80 -0.08 -14.67
CA SER A 313 -8.02 0.96 -13.66
C SER A 313 -6.71 1.65 -13.28
N GLN A 314 -6.79 2.98 -13.16
CA GLN A 314 -5.65 3.83 -12.82
C GLN A 314 -5.33 3.77 -11.30
N GLY A 315 -4.87 2.59 -10.80
CA GLY A 315 -4.38 2.47 -9.44
C GLY A 315 -5.40 1.92 -8.44
N ILE A 316 -4.93 1.80 -7.21
CA ILE A 316 -5.73 1.33 -6.07
C ILE A 316 -6.49 2.53 -5.50
N THR A 317 -7.79 2.36 -5.21
CA THR A 317 -8.62 3.39 -4.59
C THR A 317 -9.40 2.86 -3.40
N MET A 318 -9.61 3.73 -2.40
CA MET A 318 -10.48 3.53 -1.25
C MET A 318 -11.87 4.09 -1.55
N GLY A 319 -12.80 3.23 -1.93
CA GLY A 319 -14.17 3.64 -2.24
C GLY A 319 -15.04 3.73 -0.99
N GLY A 320 -15.75 4.87 -0.83
CA GLY A 320 -16.63 5.12 0.31
C GLY A 320 -17.68 4.03 0.50
N ASP A 321 -18.31 3.58 -0.59
CA ASP A 321 -19.33 2.52 -0.54
C ASP A 321 -18.78 1.18 -0.06
N THR A 322 -17.59 0.80 -0.55
CA THR A 322 -16.97 -0.48 -0.18
C THR A 322 -16.59 -0.51 1.30
N VAL A 323 -15.94 0.55 1.78
CA VAL A 323 -15.48 0.62 3.18
C VAL A 323 -16.67 0.71 4.12
N SER A 324 -17.66 1.55 3.83
CA SER A 324 -18.89 1.67 4.63
C SER A 324 -19.66 0.35 4.70
N ALA A 325 -19.80 -0.38 3.58
CA ALA A 325 -20.40 -1.70 3.56
C ALA A 325 -19.62 -2.71 4.41
N GLY A 326 -18.28 -2.57 4.47
CA GLY A 326 -17.42 -3.36 5.36
C GLY A 326 -17.77 -3.14 6.84
N PHE A 327 -17.89 -1.88 7.26
CA PHE A 327 -18.34 -1.53 8.62
C PHE A 327 -19.75 -2.07 8.92
N ASP A 328 -20.71 -1.85 8.02
CA ASP A 328 -22.09 -2.31 8.21
C ASP A 328 -22.17 -3.85 8.30
N ALA A 329 -21.36 -4.57 7.54
CA ALA A 329 -21.28 -6.03 7.62
C ALA A 329 -20.62 -6.50 8.92
N ALA A 330 -19.58 -5.82 9.39
CA ALA A 330 -18.94 -6.09 10.67
C ALA A 330 -19.88 -5.82 11.85
N ILE A 331 -20.70 -4.77 11.78
CA ILE A 331 -21.72 -4.45 12.79
C ILE A 331 -22.74 -5.59 12.92
N LYS A 332 -23.21 -6.14 11.80
CA LYS A 332 -24.20 -7.23 11.75
C LYS A 332 -23.66 -8.57 12.26
N ASP A 333 -22.36 -8.80 12.19
CA ASP A 333 -21.75 -10.04 12.66
C ASP A 333 -21.58 -10.03 14.19
N LYS A 334 -22.43 -10.79 14.89
CA LYS A 334 -22.44 -10.89 16.37
C LYS A 334 -21.14 -11.46 16.96
N LYS A 335 -20.30 -12.14 16.16
CA LYS A 335 -19.01 -12.68 16.60
C LYS A 335 -17.92 -11.64 16.59
N VAL A 336 -18.08 -10.57 15.84
CA VAL A 336 -17.14 -9.45 15.79
C VAL A 336 -17.21 -8.67 17.09
N LYS A 337 -16.07 -8.55 17.77
CA LYS A 337 -15.90 -7.87 19.06
C LYS A 337 -15.26 -6.50 18.95
N ALA A 338 -14.40 -6.31 17.95
CA ALA A 338 -13.75 -5.04 17.63
C ALA A 338 -13.47 -4.98 16.13
N ILE A 339 -13.15 -3.80 15.63
CA ILE A 339 -12.81 -3.54 14.23
C ILE A 339 -11.42 -2.92 14.18
N VAL A 340 -10.53 -3.50 13.39
CA VAL A 340 -9.26 -2.87 12.99
C VAL A 340 -9.44 -2.36 11.57
N PHE A 341 -9.39 -1.04 11.42
CA PHE A 341 -9.43 -0.39 10.11
C PHE A 341 -8.02 0.02 9.70
N ARG A 342 -7.47 -0.69 8.70
CA ARG A 342 -6.16 -0.39 8.11
C ARG A 342 -6.32 0.70 7.07
N VAL A 343 -5.65 1.84 7.27
CA VAL A 343 -5.68 3.00 6.38
C VAL A 343 -4.30 3.21 5.76
N SER A 344 -4.21 3.14 4.43
CA SER A 344 -3.01 3.47 3.67
C SER A 344 -3.39 4.42 2.51
N SER A 345 -3.71 5.68 2.85
CA SER A 345 -4.32 6.66 1.93
C SER A 345 -3.72 8.05 2.05
N PRO A 346 -3.39 8.71 0.93
CA PRO A 346 -2.98 10.11 0.91
C PRO A 346 -4.15 11.09 1.12
N GLY A 347 -5.38 10.58 1.17
CA GLY A 347 -6.61 11.37 1.21
C GLY A 347 -7.40 11.35 -0.10
N GLY A 348 -8.29 12.31 -0.27
CA GLY A 348 -9.15 12.41 -1.45
C GLY A 348 -10.43 13.19 -1.18
N SER A 349 -11.56 12.69 -1.67
CA SER A 349 -12.88 13.33 -1.57
C SER A 349 -13.33 13.54 -0.11
N PRO A 350 -13.67 14.77 0.29
CA PRO A 350 -14.24 15.04 1.61
C PRO A 350 -15.54 14.26 1.86
N ALA A 351 -16.44 14.23 0.88
CA ALA A 351 -17.73 13.53 0.99
C ALA A 351 -17.56 12.01 1.19
N ALA A 352 -16.61 11.39 0.48
CA ALA A 352 -16.34 9.95 0.68
C ALA A 352 -15.65 9.69 2.04
N SER A 353 -14.79 10.61 2.50
CA SER A 353 -14.15 10.52 3.81
C SER A 353 -15.19 10.63 4.94
N ASP A 354 -16.14 11.56 4.82
CA ASP A 354 -17.24 11.72 5.76
C ASP A 354 -18.17 10.49 5.79
N GLN A 355 -18.50 9.92 4.64
CA GLN A 355 -19.27 8.68 4.54
C GLN A 355 -18.59 7.52 5.29
N ILE A 356 -17.26 7.39 5.17
CA ILE A 356 -16.50 6.35 5.87
C ILE A 356 -16.46 6.64 7.37
N LEU A 357 -16.19 7.89 7.79
CA LEU A 357 -16.19 8.28 9.19
C LEU A 357 -17.53 7.99 9.85
N ALA A 358 -18.65 8.36 9.21
CA ALA A 358 -19.99 8.07 9.70
C ALA A 358 -20.26 6.56 9.83
N ALA A 359 -19.65 5.72 8.98
CA ALA A 359 -19.76 4.26 9.11
C ALA A 359 -18.95 3.73 10.31
N ALA A 360 -17.77 4.31 10.57
CA ALA A 360 -16.98 4.00 11.76
C ALA A 360 -17.71 4.43 13.05
N ASP A 361 -18.34 5.60 13.07
CA ASP A 361 -19.14 6.08 14.21
C ASP A 361 -20.31 5.13 14.50
N ARG A 362 -21.05 4.68 13.46
CA ARG A 362 -22.11 3.65 13.64
C ARG A 362 -21.59 2.37 14.27
N ALA A 363 -20.36 1.96 13.97
CA ALA A 363 -19.77 0.76 14.58
C ALA A 363 -19.48 0.98 16.07
N ARG A 364 -18.97 2.15 16.43
CA ARG A 364 -18.73 2.56 17.83
C ARG A 364 -20.06 2.64 18.61
N ASP A 365 -21.07 3.26 18.02
CA ASP A 365 -22.43 3.35 18.61
C ASP A 365 -23.07 1.96 18.81
N ALA A 366 -22.71 0.99 17.96
CA ALA A 366 -23.11 -0.41 18.10
C ALA A 366 -22.28 -1.20 19.14
N GLY A 367 -21.41 -0.52 19.90
CA GLY A 367 -20.57 -1.11 20.94
C GLY A 367 -19.39 -1.93 20.40
N LYS A 368 -18.92 -1.65 19.18
CA LYS A 368 -17.75 -2.29 18.60
C LYS A 368 -16.61 -1.28 18.49
N PRO A 369 -15.60 -1.35 19.36
CA PRO A 369 -14.46 -0.45 19.29
C PRO A 369 -13.82 -0.46 17.90
N VAL A 370 -13.47 0.74 17.41
CA VAL A 370 -12.81 0.95 16.13
C VAL A 370 -11.37 1.40 16.37
N ILE A 371 -10.44 0.59 15.96
CA ILE A 371 -9.00 0.85 16.05
C ILE A 371 -8.46 1.13 14.66
N ILE A 372 -7.79 2.26 14.48
CA ILE A 372 -7.08 2.56 13.25
C ILE A 372 -5.67 1.97 13.30
N SER A 373 -5.28 1.32 12.23
CA SER A 373 -3.90 0.99 11.94
C SER A 373 -3.45 1.76 10.70
N MET A 374 -2.60 2.76 10.90
CA MET A 374 -2.07 3.54 9.78
C MET A 374 -0.95 2.78 9.09
N GLY A 375 -1.03 2.67 7.75
CA GLY A 375 0.01 2.11 6.90
C GLY A 375 1.03 3.15 6.48
N GLN A 376 1.37 3.14 5.18
CA GLN A 376 2.34 4.09 4.64
C GLN A 376 1.86 5.54 4.74
N TYR A 377 0.59 5.79 4.43
CA TYR A 377 -0.04 7.09 4.50
C TYR A 377 -1.37 7.00 5.25
N ALA A 378 -1.67 8.01 6.05
CA ALA A 378 -3.01 8.28 6.55
C ALA A 378 -3.18 9.79 6.67
N ALA A 379 -3.18 10.47 5.51
CA ALA A 379 -3.09 11.92 5.42
C ALA A 379 -4.34 12.53 4.79
N SER A 380 -4.67 13.78 5.13
CA SER A 380 -5.83 14.50 4.60
C SER A 380 -7.12 13.69 4.80
N GLY A 381 -7.88 13.35 3.76
CA GLY A 381 -9.03 12.46 3.86
C GLY A 381 -8.73 11.11 4.52
N GLY A 382 -7.48 10.61 4.42
CA GLY A 382 -7.02 9.42 5.14
C GLY A 382 -6.90 9.63 6.66
N TYR A 383 -6.58 10.84 7.13
CA TYR A 383 -6.66 11.17 8.54
C TYR A 383 -8.11 11.48 8.98
N TYR A 384 -8.90 12.09 8.09
CA TYR A 384 -10.31 12.38 8.34
C TYR A 384 -11.08 11.12 8.76
N VAL A 385 -10.91 10.01 8.02
CA VAL A 385 -11.60 8.74 8.33
C VAL A 385 -11.14 8.11 9.64
N ALA A 386 -10.00 8.54 10.17
CA ALA A 386 -9.42 8.04 11.41
C ALA A 386 -9.79 8.89 12.65
N ALA A 387 -10.27 10.12 12.45
CA ALA A 387 -10.32 11.15 13.49
C ALA A 387 -11.12 10.75 14.74
N HIS A 388 -12.21 9.99 14.58
CA HIS A 388 -13.10 9.58 15.68
C HIS A 388 -12.80 8.17 16.25
N ALA A 389 -11.72 7.51 15.83
CA ALA A 389 -11.43 6.16 16.32
C ALA A 389 -11.20 6.11 17.83
N ASP A 390 -11.52 4.98 18.44
CA ASP A 390 -11.28 4.74 19.87
C ASP A 390 -9.78 4.62 20.18
N HIS A 391 -8.97 4.23 19.19
CA HIS A 391 -7.51 4.16 19.31
C HIS A 391 -6.83 4.24 17.93
N ILE A 392 -5.81 5.06 17.80
CA ILE A 392 -5.06 5.25 16.57
C ILE A 392 -3.63 4.76 16.76
N VAL A 393 -3.24 3.77 15.96
CA VAL A 393 -1.89 3.21 15.91
C VAL A 393 -1.22 3.61 14.60
N ALA A 394 -0.01 4.14 14.67
CA ALA A 394 0.81 4.48 13.51
C ALA A 394 2.25 4.00 13.71
N LEU A 395 2.93 3.64 12.62
CA LEU A 395 4.38 3.45 12.68
C LEU A 395 5.07 4.81 12.82
N PRO A 396 6.22 4.92 13.52
CA PRO A 396 6.99 6.15 13.59
C PRO A 396 7.19 6.85 12.25
N GLN A 397 7.39 6.09 11.18
CA GLN A 397 7.64 6.58 9.83
C GLN A 397 6.39 6.71 8.94
N THR A 398 5.21 6.43 9.45
CA THR A 398 3.93 6.70 8.75
C THR A 398 3.81 8.19 8.42
N ILE A 399 3.35 8.52 7.22
CA ILE A 399 3.02 9.90 6.84
C ILE A 399 1.56 10.17 7.14
N THR A 400 1.27 11.17 7.99
CA THR A 400 -0.10 11.45 8.46
C THR A 400 -0.39 12.95 8.61
N GLY A 401 -1.49 13.30 9.23
CA GLY A 401 -1.93 14.69 9.35
C GLY A 401 -2.43 15.26 8.03
N SER A 402 -1.75 16.27 7.49
CA SER A 402 -2.19 17.02 6.30
C SER A 402 -3.64 17.52 6.43
N ILE A 403 -4.04 17.87 7.69
CA ILE A 403 -5.37 18.38 8.02
C ILE A 403 -5.54 19.72 7.38
N GLY A 404 -6.24 19.73 6.25
CA GLY A 404 -6.40 20.90 5.40
C GLY A 404 -7.04 20.50 4.08
N VAL A 405 -7.48 21.50 3.33
CA VAL A 405 -8.18 21.33 2.06
C VAL A 405 -7.52 22.19 0.99
N TYR A 406 -7.60 21.74 -0.23
CA TYR A 406 -7.33 22.55 -1.41
C TYR A 406 -8.29 22.16 -2.53
N GLY A 407 -8.49 23.07 -3.44
CA GLY A 407 -9.27 22.85 -4.65
C GLY A 407 -9.06 23.97 -5.65
N GLY A 408 -9.49 23.75 -6.87
CA GLY A 408 -9.31 24.70 -7.96
C GLY A 408 -9.34 24.02 -9.30
N LYS A 409 -8.91 24.75 -10.31
CA LYS A 409 -8.81 24.28 -11.69
C LYS A 409 -7.58 24.88 -12.38
N ILE A 410 -7.29 24.39 -13.56
CA ILE A 410 -6.36 25.03 -14.49
C ILE A 410 -7.21 25.56 -15.64
N ALA A 411 -7.26 26.89 -15.82
CA ALA A 411 -7.91 27.50 -16.96
C ALA A 411 -6.94 27.49 -18.15
N LEU A 412 -7.43 27.06 -19.30
CA LEU A 412 -6.63 26.81 -20.51
C LEU A 412 -6.98 27.75 -21.68
N GLU A 413 -7.75 28.83 -21.46
CA GLU A 413 -8.13 29.79 -22.48
C GLU A 413 -6.92 30.26 -23.31
N GLY A 414 -5.87 30.76 -22.63
CA GLY A 414 -4.67 31.23 -23.31
C GLY A 414 -3.88 30.11 -24.01
N THR A 415 -3.94 28.87 -23.50
CA THR A 415 -3.34 27.71 -24.15
C THR A 415 -4.08 27.36 -25.44
N PHE A 416 -5.42 27.38 -25.40
CA PHE A 416 -6.26 27.06 -26.54
C PHE A 416 -6.16 28.12 -27.62
N ASP A 417 -6.08 29.39 -27.25
CA ASP A 417 -5.86 30.53 -28.17
C ASP A 417 -4.57 30.36 -28.99
N LYS A 418 -3.47 29.88 -28.35
CA LYS A 418 -2.18 29.64 -29.02
C LYS A 418 -2.26 28.60 -30.13
N VAL A 419 -3.18 27.64 -30.01
CA VAL A 419 -3.36 26.56 -31.00
C VAL A 419 -4.59 26.78 -31.89
N GLY A 420 -5.30 27.87 -31.72
CA GLY A 420 -6.50 28.21 -32.50
C GLY A 420 -7.71 27.34 -32.18
N TYR A 421 -7.79 26.81 -30.94
CA TYR A 421 -8.94 26.05 -30.47
C TYR A 421 -9.84 26.95 -29.61
N ASN A 422 -11.10 27.08 -29.99
CA ASN A 422 -12.04 27.95 -29.30
C ASN A 422 -13.17 27.14 -28.66
N ILE A 423 -13.52 27.49 -27.42
CA ILE A 423 -14.66 26.94 -26.70
C ILE A 423 -15.63 28.08 -26.42
N GLU A 424 -16.88 27.95 -26.86
CA GLU A 424 -17.97 28.89 -26.54
C GLU A 424 -18.96 28.23 -25.59
N GLY A 425 -19.23 28.86 -24.45
CA GLY A 425 -20.16 28.37 -23.43
C GLY A 425 -21.46 29.18 -23.41
N ILE A 426 -22.61 28.51 -23.28
CA ILE A 426 -23.89 29.15 -22.99
C ILE A 426 -24.29 28.76 -21.57
N THR A 427 -24.47 29.78 -20.71
CA THR A 427 -24.83 29.55 -19.30
C THR A 427 -26.29 29.94 -19.09
N VAL A 428 -27.05 29.03 -18.46
CA VAL A 428 -28.44 29.25 -18.05
C VAL A 428 -28.59 28.90 -16.56
N GLY A 429 -29.31 29.71 -15.82
CA GLY A 429 -29.67 29.45 -14.43
C GLY A 429 -28.69 29.98 -13.38
N GLY A 430 -27.62 30.64 -13.80
CA GLY A 430 -26.69 31.29 -12.86
C GLY A 430 -25.23 31.12 -13.22
N GLU A 431 -24.43 32.08 -12.79
CA GLU A 431 -23.00 32.16 -13.09
C GLU A 431 -22.19 30.98 -12.60
N TYR A 432 -22.58 30.36 -11.48
CA TYR A 432 -21.85 29.20 -10.89
C TYR A 432 -21.91 27.93 -11.78
N ALA A 433 -22.84 27.86 -12.72
CA ALA A 433 -22.93 26.75 -13.66
C ALA A 433 -21.64 26.53 -14.50
N GLY A 434 -20.85 27.58 -14.72
CA GLY A 434 -19.56 27.51 -15.43
C GLY A 434 -18.34 27.35 -14.53
N VAL A 435 -18.50 27.18 -13.22
CA VAL A 435 -17.38 27.17 -12.26
C VAL A 435 -16.29 26.11 -12.58
N TYR A 436 -16.66 24.95 -13.11
CA TYR A 436 -15.74 23.88 -13.47
C TYR A 436 -15.29 23.91 -14.94
N SER A 437 -15.62 24.98 -15.70
CA SER A 437 -15.07 25.11 -17.06
C SER A 437 -13.56 25.17 -17.02
N VAL A 438 -12.91 24.38 -17.86
CA VAL A 438 -11.45 24.40 -18.05
C VAL A 438 -11.00 25.48 -19.03
N ASP A 439 -11.94 26.11 -19.74
CA ASP A 439 -11.65 27.15 -20.72
C ASP A 439 -11.40 28.50 -20.05
N THR A 440 -12.30 28.93 -19.18
CA THR A 440 -12.27 30.28 -18.58
C THR A 440 -11.79 30.26 -17.12
N PRO A 441 -11.06 31.29 -16.68
CA PRO A 441 -10.79 31.55 -15.26
C PRO A 441 -12.06 31.66 -14.42
N PHE A 442 -11.91 31.61 -13.09
CA PHE A 442 -13.01 31.94 -12.19
C PHE A 442 -13.38 33.42 -12.32
N SER A 443 -14.67 33.74 -12.39
CA SER A 443 -15.11 35.10 -12.10
C SER A 443 -14.88 35.42 -10.61
N PRO A 444 -14.84 36.72 -10.22
CA PRO A 444 -14.66 37.10 -8.82
C PRO A 444 -15.70 36.46 -7.88
N SER A 445 -16.97 36.40 -8.31
CA SER A 445 -18.04 35.76 -7.52
C SER A 445 -17.92 34.24 -7.45
N GLN A 446 -17.51 33.60 -8.54
CA GLN A 446 -17.21 32.15 -8.54
C GLN A 446 -16.04 31.84 -7.61
N ALA A 447 -14.96 32.61 -7.66
CA ALA A 447 -13.79 32.46 -6.79
C ALA A 447 -14.16 32.62 -5.30
N GLU A 448 -14.98 33.62 -4.96
CA GLU A 448 -15.47 33.84 -3.59
C GLU A 448 -16.33 32.68 -3.11
N ALA A 449 -17.31 32.26 -3.91
CA ALA A 449 -18.18 31.12 -3.58
C ALA A 449 -17.41 29.80 -3.41
N TYR A 450 -16.46 29.53 -4.30
CA TYR A 450 -15.64 28.32 -4.25
C TYR A 450 -14.70 28.33 -3.02
N ARG A 451 -14.09 29.48 -2.71
CA ARG A 451 -13.28 29.65 -1.49
C ARG A 451 -14.10 29.45 -0.22
N GLY A 452 -15.33 30.01 -0.17
CA GLY A 452 -16.25 29.80 0.95
C GLY A 452 -16.56 28.33 1.17
N GLN A 453 -16.84 27.58 0.11
CA GLN A 453 -17.07 26.14 0.19
C GLN A 453 -15.84 25.36 0.73
N LEU A 454 -14.62 25.74 0.33
CA LEU A 454 -13.41 25.12 0.87
C LEU A 454 -13.17 25.49 2.34
N GLN A 455 -13.53 26.72 2.76
CA GLN A 455 -13.47 27.14 4.16
C GLN A 455 -14.39 26.28 5.02
N ASP A 456 -15.63 26.05 4.59
CA ASP A 456 -16.58 25.20 5.30
C ASP A 456 -16.04 23.77 5.48
N ILE A 457 -15.42 23.20 4.44
CA ILE A 457 -14.77 21.88 4.51
C ILE A 457 -13.60 21.88 5.50
N TYR A 458 -12.78 22.95 5.53
CA TYR A 458 -11.67 23.06 6.48
C TYR A 458 -12.15 23.15 7.93
N ASP A 459 -13.17 23.98 8.18
CA ASP A 459 -13.75 24.16 9.52
C ASP A 459 -14.44 22.89 10.01
N ASP A 460 -15.14 22.15 9.15
CA ASP A 460 -15.72 20.85 9.46
C ASP A 460 -14.60 19.84 9.81
N PHE A 461 -13.55 19.74 8.99
CA PHE A 461 -12.45 18.80 9.24
C PHE A 461 -11.75 19.09 10.56
N THR A 462 -11.39 20.34 10.84
CA THR A 462 -10.72 20.72 12.09
C THR A 462 -11.60 20.48 13.31
N THR A 463 -12.91 20.72 13.18
CA THR A 463 -13.89 20.44 14.24
C THR A 463 -14.02 18.96 14.54
N ARG A 464 -14.08 18.10 13.51
CA ARG A 464 -14.11 16.63 13.69
C ARG A 464 -12.86 16.12 14.35
N VAL A 465 -11.70 16.63 13.98
CA VAL A 465 -10.43 16.26 14.63
C VAL A 465 -10.43 16.71 16.10
N ALA A 466 -10.89 17.94 16.40
CA ALA A 466 -10.98 18.45 17.75
C ALA A 466 -11.87 17.56 18.64
N ASN A 467 -13.05 17.20 18.14
CA ASN A 467 -14.00 16.35 18.85
C ASN A 467 -13.50 14.91 19.01
N GLY A 468 -12.92 14.33 17.95
CA GLY A 468 -12.49 12.92 17.97
C GLY A 468 -11.20 12.69 18.75
N ARG A 469 -10.34 13.71 18.85
CA ARG A 469 -9.07 13.64 19.58
C ARG A 469 -9.10 14.30 20.96
N ASP A 470 -10.25 14.82 21.37
CA ASP A 470 -10.40 15.59 22.62
C ASP A 470 -9.37 16.72 22.76
N LEU A 471 -9.16 17.44 21.65
CA LEU A 471 -8.24 18.56 21.59
C LEU A 471 -9.00 19.88 21.45
N PRO A 472 -8.53 20.97 22.07
CA PRO A 472 -9.10 22.29 21.82
C PRO A 472 -9.02 22.63 20.32
N LEU A 473 -10.10 23.19 19.74
CA LEU A 473 -10.17 23.53 18.31
C LEU A 473 -9.01 24.43 17.88
N GLU A 474 -8.66 25.43 18.71
CA GLU A 474 -7.53 26.32 18.41
C GLU A 474 -6.20 25.55 18.34
N ARG A 475 -6.01 24.55 19.21
CA ARG A 475 -4.84 23.68 19.16
C ARG A 475 -4.82 22.87 17.87
N VAL A 476 -5.97 22.33 17.45
CA VAL A 476 -6.06 21.62 16.16
C VAL A 476 -5.72 22.56 15.00
N LYS A 477 -6.24 23.80 14.98
CA LYS A 477 -5.92 24.78 13.96
C LYS A 477 -4.42 25.14 13.92
N GLU A 478 -3.72 25.14 15.05
CA GLU A 478 -2.26 25.35 15.09
C GLU A 478 -1.48 24.23 14.40
N ILE A 479 -1.81 22.97 14.71
CA ILE A 479 -1.09 21.78 14.21
C ILE A 479 -1.59 21.29 12.85
N ALA A 480 -2.72 21.80 12.37
CA ALA A 480 -3.33 21.49 11.07
C ALA A 480 -2.64 22.25 9.93
N LYS A 481 -3.29 23.26 9.39
CA LYS A 481 -2.81 24.14 8.30
C LYS A 481 -2.37 23.40 7.04
N GLY A 482 -2.79 22.14 6.88
CA GLY A 482 -2.36 21.25 5.82
C GLY A 482 -1.00 20.58 6.04
N ARG A 483 -0.39 20.74 7.24
CA ARG A 483 0.94 20.20 7.56
C ARG A 483 0.95 18.69 7.61
N VAL A 484 1.97 18.11 7.01
CA VAL A 484 2.28 16.68 7.07
C VAL A 484 3.17 16.41 8.29
N TRP A 485 2.89 15.31 8.98
CA TRP A 485 3.62 14.81 10.14
C TRP A 485 4.04 13.36 9.93
N THR A 486 5.12 12.94 10.58
CA THR A 486 5.38 11.50 10.74
C THR A 486 4.51 10.94 11.88
N GLY A 487 4.35 9.60 11.94
CA GLY A 487 3.64 8.97 13.06
C GLY A 487 4.27 9.31 14.41
N ALA A 488 5.60 9.36 14.50
CA ALA A 488 6.31 9.79 15.71
C ALA A 488 5.91 11.22 16.11
N GLN A 489 6.01 12.17 15.18
CA GLN A 489 5.60 13.57 15.43
C GLN A 489 4.10 13.69 15.76
N ALA A 490 3.26 12.92 15.07
CA ALA A 490 1.81 12.92 15.27
C ALA A 490 1.41 12.41 16.67
N LYS A 491 2.16 11.46 17.23
CA LYS A 491 1.98 11.02 18.62
C LYS A 491 2.29 12.14 19.61
N ASP A 492 3.37 12.88 19.41
CA ASP A 492 3.78 13.95 20.31
C ASP A 492 2.77 15.10 20.38
N ILE A 493 1.99 15.29 19.30
CA ILE A 493 0.97 16.36 19.21
C ILE A 493 -0.47 15.87 19.42
N GLY A 494 -0.66 14.60 19.80
CA GLY A 494 -1.97 14.04 20.16
C GLY A 494 -2.83 13.56 18.98
N LEU A 495 -2.28 13.49 17.76
CA LEU A 495 -2.99 12.96 16.59
C LEU A 495 -2.94 11.43 16.47
N VAL A 496 -2.04 10.77 17.19
CA VAL A 496 -1.85 9.32 17.27
C VAL A 496 -1.75 8.90 18.72
N ASP A 497 -2.31 7.74 19.08
CA ASP A 497 -2.34 7.25 20.47
C ASP A 497 -1.15 6.34 20.79
N GLU A 498 -0.74 5.50 19.84
CA GLU A 498 0.31 4.50 20.06
C GLU A 498 1.17 4.31 18.82
N LEU A 499 2.48 4.10 19.02
CA LEU A 499 3.39 3.75 17.93
C LEU A 499 3.48 2.23 17.77
N GLY A 500 3.32 1.74 16.53
CA GLY A 500 3.41 0.33 16.20
C GLY A 500 2.75 -0.02 14.87
N GLY A 501 2.83 -1.31 14.50
CA GLY A 501 2.24 -1.85 13.28
C GLY A 501 0.87 -2.49 13.49
N ILE A 502 0.47 -3.32 12.51
CA ILE A 502 -0.85 -3.99 12.52
C ILE A 502 -1.03 -4.89 13.75
N MET A 503 0.02 -5.55 14.25
CA MET A 503 -0.08 -6.40 15.43
C MET A 503 -0.35 -5.59 16.70
N THR A 504 0.21 -4.39 16.81
CA THR A 504 -0.10 -3.43 17.90
C THR A 504 -1.57 -3.03 17.85
N ALA A 505 -2.10 -2.72 16.67
CA ALA A 505 -3.52 -2.40 16.51
C ALA A 505 -4.44 -3.58 16.88
N ILE A 506 -4.06 -4.82 16.57
CA ILE A 506 -4.81 -6.01 16.99
C ILE A 506 -4.78 -6.17 18.52
N ASN A 507 -3.63 -5.93 19.15
CA ASN A 507 -3.53 -5.99 20.60
C ASN A 507 -4.36 -4.89 21.29
N ALA A 508 -4.37 -3.67 20.72
CA ALA A 508 -5.26 -2.60 21.17
C ALA A 508 -6.75 -2.99 21.01
N ALA A 509 -7.10 -3.64 19.88
CA ALA A 509 -8.45 -4.15 19.64
C ALA A 509 -8.85 -5.23 20.66
N LYS A 510 -7.94 -6.16 20.98
CA LYS A 510 -8.18 -7.16 22.03
C LYS A 510 -8.45 -6.49 23.39
N LYS A 511 -7.61 -5.51 23.76
CA LYS A 511 -7.72 -4.78 25.01
C LYS A 511 -9.06 -4.04 25.13
N LEU A 512 -9.46 -3.30 24.10
CA LEU A 512 -10.72 -2.54 24.09
C LEU A 512 -11.96 -3.44 24.01
N ALA A 513 -11.83 -4.65 23.46
CA ALA A 513 -12.89 -5.67 23.42
C ALA A 513 -12.88 -6.61 24.64
N GLU A 514 -12.06 -6.34 25.65
CA GLU A 514 -11.92 -7.17 26.88
C GLU A 514 -11.57 -8.64 26.57
N ILE A 515 -10.70 -8.86 25.57
CA ILE A 515 -10.18 -10.18 25.18
C ILE A 515 -8.78 -10.32 25.78
N ASP A 516 -8.50 -11.47 26.40
CA ASP A 516 -7.19 -11.75 27.00
C ASP A 516 -6.05 -11.61 25.97
N ALA A 517 -4.93 -11.05 26.39
CA ALA A 517 -3.78 -10.81 25.52
C ALA A 517 -3.29 -12.10 24.84
N ASP A 518 -3.29 -13.22 25.55
CA ASP A 518 -2.81 -14.52 25.06
C ASP A 518 -3.87 -15.31 24.31
N GLU A 519 -5.13 -14.87 24.29
CA GLU A 519 -6.20 -15.53 23.55
C GLU A 519 -6.01 -15.36 22.04
N ASP A 520 -6.06 -16.46 21.28
CA ASP A 520 -6.06 -16.42 19.83
C ASP A 520 -7.41 -15.86 19.32
N VAL A 521 -7.34 -14.87 18.45
CA VAL A 521 -8.51 -14.25 17.82
C VAL A 521 -8.61 -14.64 16.35
N ARG A 522 -9.84 -14.70 15.86
CA ARG A 522 -10.09 -14.85 14.44
C ARG A 522 -10.06 -13.48 13.77
N ILE A 523 -9.18 -13.28 12.81
CA ILE A 523 -9.21 -12.10 11.93
C ILE A 523 -10.11 -12.41 10.74
N LYS A 524 -11.13 -11.58 10.52
CA LYS A 524 -12.09 -11.73 9.41
C LYS A 524 -12.14 -10.46 8.59
N VAL A 525 -11.88 -10.58 7.31
CA VAL A 525 -11.86 -9.45 6.37
C VAL A 525 -13.28 -9.03 5.98
N PHE A 526 -13.53 -7.73 5.97
CA PHE A 526 -14.78 -7.10 5.56
C PHE A 526 -14.55 -5.91 4.60
N PRO A 527 -15.42 -5.69 3.61
CA PRO A 527 -16.44 -6.64 3.19
C PRO A 527 -15.83 -7.96 2.72
N ARG A 528 -16.62 -9.03 2.66
CA ARG A 528 -16.13 -10.31 2.13
C ARG A 528 -15.57 -10.09 0.73
N GLN A 529 -14.34 -10.49 0.52
CA GLN A 529 -13.73 -10.45 -0.81
C GLN A 529 -14.55 -11.34 -1.78
N LYS A 530 -14.74 -10.82 -2.99
CA LYS A 530 -15.42 -11.57 -4.04
C LYS A 530 -14.56 -12.78 -4.42
N SER A 531 -15.17 -13.96 -4.44
CA SER A 531 -14.53 -15.15 -4.99
C SER A 531 -14.28 -14.99 -6.49
N ILE A 532 -13.38 -15.79 -7.05
CA ILE A 532 -13.16 -15.85 -8.52
C ILE A 532 -14.50 -16.14 -9.24
N GLU A 533 -15.34 -16.98 -8.64
CA GLU A 533 -16.67 -17.30 -9.17
C GLU A 533 -17.61 -16.08 -9.17
N ASP A 534 -17.60 -15.28 -8.08
CA ASP A 534 -18.35 -14.02 -8.01
C ASP A 534 -17.87 -13.01 -9.06
N GLN A 535 -16.55 -12.93 -9.30
CA GLN A 535 -15.96 -12.06 -10.32
C GLN A 535 -16.31 -12.50 -11.74
N ILE A 536 -16.30 -13.79 -12.00
CA ILE A 536 -16.74 -14.38 -13.27
C ILE A 536 -18.24 -14.11 -13.50
N ASN A 537 -19.07 -14.28 -12.49
CA ASN A 537 -20.50 -13.97 -12.59
C ASN A 537 -20.75 -12.48 -12.86
N ASP A 538 -19.99 -11.59 -12.22
CA ASP A 538 -20.05 -10.14 -12.51
C ASP A 538 -19.65 -9.81 -13.95
N LEU A 539 -18.66 -10.50 -14.52
CA LEU A 539 -18.27 -10.39 -15.93
C LEU A 539 -19.41 -10.79 -16.88
N PHE A 540 -20.13 -11.85 -16.56
CA PHE A 540 -21.26 -12.33 -17.39
C PHE A 540 -22.54 -11.51 -17.20
N THR A 541 -22.76 -10.92 -16.01
CA THR A 541 -23.96 -10.11 -15.72
C THR A 541 -23.77 -8.62 -16.01
N GLY A 542 -22.52 -8.12 -16.04
CA GLY A 542 -22.16 -6.73 -16.34
C GLY A 542 -21.77 -6.46 -17.81
N SER A 543 -22.05 -7.37 -18.71
CA SER A 543 -21.44 -7.48 -20.05
C SER A 543 -21.69 -6.33 -21.05
N THR A 544 -22.65 -5.43 -20.83
CA THR A 544 -22.89 -4.30 -21.76
C THR A 544 -21.85 -3.17 -21.60
N GLN A 545 -21.40 -2.87 -20.41
CA GLN A 545 -20.41 -1.82 -20.18
C GLN A 545 -19.00 -2.29 -20.61
N LEU A 546 -18.65 -3.54 -20.29
CA LEU A 546 -17.33 -4.11 -20.59
C LEU A 546 -17.09 -4.26 -22.12
N VAL A 547 -18.12 -4.58 -22.88
CA VAL A 547 -18.01 -4.69 -24.36
C VAL A 547 -17.77 -3.30 -24.97
N GLN A 548 -18.43 -2.26 -24.46
CA GLN A 548 -18.19 -0.87 -24.89
C GLN A 548 -16.79 -0.39 -24.50
N ASP A 549 -16.34 -0.68 -23.27
CA ASP A 549 -15.02 -0.30 -22.76
C ASP A 549 -13.90 -1.00 -23.55
N VAL A 550 -14.06 -2.28 -23.89
CA VAL A 550 -13.10 -3.03 -24.74
C VAL A 550 -13.08 -2.51 -26.18
N GLN A 551 -14.21 -2.13 -26.77
CA GLN A 551 -14.26 -1.52 -28.09
C GLN A 551 -13.57 -0.15 -28.10
N THR A 552 -13.84 0.69 -27.12
CA THR A 552 -13.19 2.01 -26.95
C THR A 552 -11.68 1.86 -26.76
N LEU A 553 -11.23 0.86 -25.99
CA LEU A 553 -9.80 0.59 -25.80
C LEU A 553 -9.11 0.04 -27.06
N GLN A 554 -9.81 -0.76 -27.84
CA GLN A 554 -9.29 -1.23 -29.14
C GLN A 554 -9.16 -0.07 -30.13
N GLU A 555 -10.10 0.86 -30.14
CA GLU A 555 -10.03 2.08 -30.95
C GLU A 555 -8.89 3.00 -30.52
N ILE A 556 -8.73 3.24 -29.20
CA ILE A 556 -7.61 4.04 -28.64
C ILE A 556 -6.27 3.34 -28.90
N ALA A 557 -6.18 2.03 -28.70
CA ALA A 557 -4.96 1.28 -28.94
C ALA A 557 -4.58 1.22 -30.43
N ALA A 558 -5.52 1.41 -31.33
CA ALA A 558 -5.30 1.46 -32.77
C ALA A 558 -4.82 2.84 -33.27
N LEU A 559 -4.92 3.90 -32.42
CA LEU A 559 -4.43 5.23 -32.79
C LEU A 559 -2.91 5.20 -33.07
N PRO A 560 -2.45 5.77 -34.18
CA PRO A 560 -1.03 5.78 -34.55
C PRO A 560 -0.12 6.37 -33.48
N GLU A 561 -0.59 7.38 -32.74
CA GLU A 561 0.12 8.07 -31.66
C GLU A 561 0.32 7.16 -30.45
N VAL A 562 -0.70 6.36 -30.09
CA VAL A 562 -0.63 5.39 -28.99
C VAL A 562 0.30 4.24 -29.35
N GLN A 563 0.24 3.76 -30.59
CA GLN A 563 1.16 2.75 -31.10
C GLN A 563 2.62 3.25 -31.13
N ALA A 564 2.84 4.52 -31.48
CA ALA A 564 4.16 5.13 -31.43
C ALA A 564 4.68 5.26 -29.98
N ALA A 565 3.84 5.66 -29.04
CA ALA A 565 4.19 5.76 -27.61
C ALA A 565 4.49 4.39 -26.99
N LEU A 566 3.73 3.35 -27.34
CA LEU A 566 3.97 1.99 -26.88
C LEU A 566 5.29 1.42 -27.44
N ARG A 567 5.62 1.70 -28.71
CA ARG A 567 6.91 1.32 -29.30
C ARG A 567 8.08 2.06 -28.67
N ALA A 568 7.93 3.37 -28.40
CA ALA A 568 8.93 4.17 -27.70
C ALA A 568 9.18 3.65 -26.28
N ARG A 569 8.12 3.24 -25.56
CA ARG A 569 8.22 2.64 -24.22
C ARG A 569 8.87 1.25 -24.25
N GLN A 570 8.59 0.44 -25.26
CA GLN A 570 9.27 -0.85 -25.47
C GLN A 570 10.76 -0.64 -25.79
N SER A 571 11.09 0.31 -26.67
CA SER A 571 12.48 0.64 -26.99
C SER A 571 13.27 1.17 -25.77
N ALA A 572 12.62 1.95 -24.90
CA ALA A 572 13.24 2.42 -23.67
C ALA A 572 13.50 1.29 -22.65
N LYS A 573 12.65 0.25 -22.61
CA LYS A 573 12.89 -0.95 -21.79
C LYS A 573 14.06 -1.81 -22.30
N PHE A 574 14.28 -1.87 -23.62
CA PHE A 574 15.41 -2.59 -24.20
C PHE A 574 16.74 -1.81 -24.17
N GLY A 575 16.70 -0.52 -23.87
CA GLY A 575 17.90 0.34 -23.79
C GLY A 575 18.73 0.18 -22.51
N GLN A 576 18.31 -0.64 -21.56
CA GLN A 576 19.04 -0.92 -20.31
C GLN A 576 19.80 -2.26 -20.30
N GLU A 577 19.74 -3.04 -21.37
CA GLU A 577 20.62 -4.19 -21.55
C GLU A 577 21.89 -3.77 -22.30
N LEU A 578 23.05 -4.10 -21.73
CA LEU A 578 24.37 -3.95 -22.37
C LEU A 578 24.34 -4.55 -23.79
N LYS A 579 24.17 -3.71 -24.80
CA LYS A 579 24.46 -4.06 -26.18
C LYS A 579 25.96 -3.87 -26.39
N ALA A 580 26.67 -4.97 -26.53
CA ALA A 580 27.97 -4.92 -27.17
C ALA A 580 27.74 -4.52 -28.66
N ASP A 581 28.29 -3.39 -29.08
CA ASP A 581 28.36 -2.99 -30.46
C ASP A 581 29.25 -4.00 -31.19
N ILE A 582 28.63 -4.94 -31.92
CA ILE A 582 29.33 -5.75 -32.89
C ILE A 582 29.20 -5.02 -34.25
N PRO A 583 30.28 -4.54 -34.86
CA PRO A 583 30.19 -3.91 -36.18
C PRO A 583 29.74 -4.94 -37.23
N GLU A 584 28.73 -4.57 -38.00
CA GLU A 584 28.35 -5.35 -39.19
C GLU A 584 29.55 -5.38 -40.18
N ILE A 585 30.06 -6.57 -40.42
CA ILE A 585 31.01 -6.83 -41.53
C ILE A 585 30.18 -6.91 -42.81
N LYS A 586 30.41 -5.94 -43.69
CA LYS A 586 29.89 -5.98 -45.07
C LYS A 586 30.60 -7.05 -45.90
#